data_e14b16f96d53c61e4b919cd880f8d26e
#
_entry.id   e14b16f96d53c61e4b919cd880f8d26e
#
_cell.length_a   1.000
_cell.length_b   1.000
_cell.length_c   1.000
_cell.angle_alpha   90.00
_cell.angle_beta   90.00
_cell.angle_gamma   90.00
#
_symmetry.space_group_name_H-M   'P 1'
#
loop_
_entity.id
_entity.type
_entity.pdbx_description
1 polymer ?
#
loop_
_entity_poly.entity_id
_entity_poly.type
_entity_poly.pdbx_seq_one_letter_code
_entity_poly.pdbx_strand_id
1 'polypeptide(L)'
;MQNNWDAVALEAAAEYETLATRHGLPANVDVIDELPETLDIAEGKTRMATVEVRVNQARFRKAILASYNATCCISGLQHEKLVIASHIVPWSEDKQNRLNPHNGLCLSALHDRAYDQGLITVMPDYTVRVSQALKKNADHPFTTTALLGFDKQPIRLPERFRPDPGFLKSHAERFEFL
;
A
#
# COMPACT_ATOMS: atom_id res chain seq x y z
N MET A 1 -3.02 -2.61 25.64
CA MET A 1 -1.65 -2.95 25.19
C MET A 1 -1.33 -2.04 24.02
N GLN A 2 -0.34 -1.17 24.21
CA GLN A 2 0.11 -0.29 23.12
C GLN A 2 0.98 -1.17 22.19
N ASN A 3 0.49 -1.43 20.99
CA ASN A 3 1.25 -2.19 19.99
C ASN A 3 2.48 -1.34 19.62
N ASN A 4 3.67 -1.88 19.83
CA ASN A 4 4.91 -1.20 19.49
C ASN A 4 5.22 -1.36 17.98
N TRP A 5 4.42 -0.69 17.14
CA TRP A 5 4.58 -0.72 15.68
C TRP A 5 5.92 -0.12 15.21
N ASP A 6 6.55 0.75 16.02
CA ASP A 6 7.88 1.26 15.75
C ASP A 6 8.93 0.15 15.76
N ALA A 7 8.86 -0.78 16.72
CA ALA A 7 9.77 -1.93 16.77
C ALA A 7 9.53 -2.89 15.59
N VAL A 8 8.28 -3.14 15.24
CA VAL A 8 7.91 -3.98 14.09
C VAL A 8 8.41 -3.37 12.77
N ALA A 9 8.26 -2.04 12.61
CA ALA A 9 8.74 -1.33 11.43
C ALA A 9 10.27 -1.33 11.33
N LEU A 10 10.98 -1.26 12.46
CA LEU A 10 12.45 -1.36 12.50
C LEU A 10 12.93 -2.77 12.12
N GLU A 11 12.29 -3.81 12.63
CA GLU A 11 12.60 -5.20 12.28
C GLU A 11 12.37 -5.46 10.81
N ALA A 12 11.23 -5.03 10.26
CA ALA A 12 10.92 -5.15 8.85
C ALA A 12 11.88 -4.34 7.95
N ALA A 13 12.35 -3.17 8.40
CA ALA A 13 13.35 -2.39 7.68
C ALA A 13 14.71 -3.12 7.62
N ALA A 14 15.15 -3.77 8.70
CA ALA A 14 16.36 -4.56 8.74
C ALA A 14 16.28 -5.80 7.82
N GLU A 15 15.12 -6.46 7.78
CA GLU A 15 14.87 -7.55 6.83
C GLU A 15 14.92 -7.07 5.38
N TYR A 16 14.34 -5.89 5.09
CA TYR A 16 14.42 -5.29 3.76
C TYR A 16 15.87 -5.05 3.32
N GLU A 17 16.72 -4.50 4.17
CA GLU A 17 18.14 -4.29 3.86
C GLU A 17 18.86 -5.60 3.55
N THR A 18 18.51 -6.66 4.26
CA THR A 18 19.06 -8.00 4.02
C THR A 18 18.59 -8.56 2.67
N LEU A 19 17.31 -8.41 2.34
CA LEU A 19 16.73 -8.81 1.06
C LEU A 19 17.28 -7.96 -0.09
N ALA A 20 17.39 -6.66 0.09
CA ALA A 20 17.95 -5.74 -0.90
C ALA A 20 19.38 -6.12 -1.27
N THR A 21 20.20 -6.43 -0.28
CA THR A 21 21.58 -6.90 -0.48
C THR A 21 21.62 -8.24 -1.22
N ARG A 22 20.72 -9.16 -0.87
CA ARG A 22 20.63 -10.51 -1.48
C ARG A 22 20.19 -10.49 -2.93
N HIS A 23 19.33 -9.54 -3.31
CA HIS A 23 18.74 -9.43 -4.65
C HIS A 23 19.28 -8.27 -5.48
N GLY A 24 20.35 -7.58 -5.00
CA GLY A 24 20.93 -6.43 -5.70
C GLY A 24 20.00 -5.23 -5.81
N LEU A 25 19.06 -5.09 -4.88
CA LEU A 25 18.13 -3.96 -4.81
C LEU A 25 18.84 -2.76 -4.16
N PRO A 26 18.50 -1.51 -4.54
CA PRO A 26 19.11 -0.34 -3.93
C PRO A 26 18.77 -0.25 -2.43
N ALA A 27 19.78 -0.09 -1.59
CA ALA A 27 19.62 0.05 -0.14
C ALA A 27 18.85 1.32 0.28
N ASN A 28 18.79 2.33 -0.61
CA ASN A 28 18.01 3.56 -0.42
C ASN A 28 16.79 3.54 -1.33
N VAL A 29 15.63 3.39 -0.73
CA VAL A 29 14.37 3.68 -1.41
C VAL A 29 14.21 5.20 -1.43
N ASP A 30 14.51 5.84 -2.55
CA ASP A 30 14.14 7.25 -2.76
C ASP A 30 12.61 7.34 -2.67
N VAL A 31 12.15 7.96 -1.59
CA VAL A 31 10.72 8.20 -1.37
C VAL A 31 10.30 9.30 -2.36
N ILE A 32 9.94 8.89 -3.57
CA ILE A 32 9.20 9.74 -4.51
C ILE A 32 7.73 9.47 -4.24
N ASP A 33 7.24 9.92 -3.10
CA ASP A 33 5.80 10.03 -2.86
C ASP A 33 5.43 11.50 -2.94
N GLU A 34 4.49 11.79 -3.83
CA GLU A 34 3.92 13.11 -4.02
C GLU A 34 3.44 13.67 -2.68
N LEU A 35 4.03 14.78 -2.28
CA LEU A 35 3.52 15.58 -1.17
C LEU A 35 2.15 16.12 -1.56
N PRO A 36 1.18 16.17 -0.64
CA PRO A 36 -0.01 16.98 -0.85
C PRO A 36 0.43 18.43 -1.07
N GLU A 37 0.02 19.03 -2.19
CA GLU A 37 0.43 20.37 -2.68
C GLU A 37 0.06 21.55 -1.78
N THR A 38 -0.57 21.32 -0.62
CA THR A 38 -0.99 22.38 0.29
C THR A 38 -0.57 22.10 1.72
N LEU A 39 0.66 22.46 2.07
CA LEU A 39 1.05 22.74 3.43
C LEU A 39 1.46 24.21 3.51
N ASP A 40 0.56 25.02 4.07
CA ASP A 40 0.83 26.41 4.48
C ASP A 40 1.94 26.40 5.54
N ILE A 41 3.10 26.97 5.23
CA ILE A 41 4.33 26.79 6.00
C ILE A 41 4.46 27.95 7.01
N ALA A 42 4.07 27.69 8.24
CA ALA A 42 4.54 28.47 9.37
C ALA A 42 5.90 27.92 9.84
N GLU A 43 6.95 28.75 9.79
CA GLU A 43 8.35 28.38 9.97
C GLU A 43 8.66 27.68 11.31
N GLY A 44 9.48 26.64 11.29
CA GLY A 44 10.17 26.02 12.41
C GLY A 44 9.56 24.73 12.94
N LYS A 45 8.33 24.70 13.39
CA LYS A 45 7.65 23.46 13.91
C LYS A 45 7.20 22.53 12.80
N THR A 46 6.90 23.07 11.64
CA THR A 46 6.43 22.35 10.47
C THR A 46 7.52 21.49 9.84
N ARG A 47 8.79 21.93 9.89
CA ARG A 47 9.92 21.18 9.31
C ARG A 47 10.19 19.87 10.05
N MET A 48 10.12 19.89 11.39
CA MET A 48 10.27 18.68 12.21
C MET A 48 9.13 17.69 11.97
N ALA A 49 7.89 18.15 11.95
CA ALA A 49 6.71 17.32 11.65
C ALA A 49 6.78 16.72 10.24
N THR A 50 7.22 17.47 9.23
CA THR A 50 7.38 16.98 7.86
C THR A 50 8.47 15.92 7.76
N VAL A 51 9.59 16.08 8.47
CA VAL A 51 10.67 15.08 8.52
C VAL A 51 10.18 13.78 9.18
N GLU A 52 9.46 13.89 10.29
CA GLU A 52 8.90 12.73 10.99
C GLU A 52 7.90 11.95 10.12
N VAL A 53 7.01 12.66 9.42
CA VAL A 53 6.06 12.04 8.48
C VAL A 53 6.80 11.29 7.37
N ARG A 54 7.81 11.86 6.76
CA ARG A 54 8.62 11.21 5.71
C ARG A 54 9.35 9.97 6.22
N VAL A 55 9.96 10.04 7.40
CA VAL A 55 10.63 8.90 8.01
C VAL A 55 9.64 7.75 8.27
N ASN A 56 8.46 8.08 8.76
CA ASN A 56 7.43 7.10 9.05
C ASN A 56 6.86 6.45 7.77
N GLN A 57 6.64 7.23 6.72
CA GLN A 57 6.24 6.70 5.41
C GLN A 57 7.31 5.79 4.82
N ALA A 58 8.60 6.16 4.92
CA ALA A 58 9.71 5.33 4.46
C ALA A 58 9.78 3.99 5.22
N ARG A 59 9.56 4.00 6.54
CA ARG A 59 9.52 2.77 7.37
C ARG A 59 8.36 1.86 6.97
N PHE A 60 7.16 2.42 6.83
CA PHE A 60 6.00 1.67 6.35
C PHE A 60 6.24 1.05 4.97
N ARG A 61 6.78 1.84 4.02
CA ARG A 61 7.11 1.36 2.69
C ARG A 61 8.11 0.19 2.74
N LYS A 62 9.19 0.30 3.51
CA LYS A 62 10.16 -0.80 3.67
C LYS A 62 9.51 -2.07 4.21
N ALA A 63 8.65 -1.94 5.23
CA ALA A 63 7.93 -3.07 5.82
C ALA A 63 7.03 -3.78 4.81
N ILE A 64 6.24 -3.02 4.02
CA ILE A 64 5.36 -3.60 3.01
C ILE A 64 6.15 -4.24 1.88
N LEU A 65 7.16 -3.55 1.34
CA LEU A 65 7.99 -4.10 0.27
C LEU A 65 8.69 -5.41 0.68
N ALA A 66 9.22 -5.46 1.91
CA ALA A 66 9.82 -6.68 2.45
C ALA A 66 8.79 -7.81 2.57
N SER A 67 7.60 -7.53 3.12
CA SER A 67 6.55 -8.52 3.33
C SER A 67 6.06 -9.17 2.03
N TYR A 68 6.00 -8.39 0.95
CA TYR A 68 5.53 -8.82 -0.37
C TYR A 68 6.66 -9.13 -1.37
N ASN A 69 7.93 -9.10 -0.93
CA ASN A 69 9.09 -9.27 -1.80
C ASN A 69 9.03 -8.32 -3.03
N ALA A 70 8.72 -7.05 -2.79
CA ALA A 70 8.53 -6.01 -3.79
C ALA A 70 7.62 -6.43 -4.95
N THR A 71 6.58 -7.23 -4.66
CA THR A 71 5.68 -7.80 -5.66
C THR A 71 4.26 -7.29 -5.45
N CYS A 72 3.63 -6.78 -6.49
CA CYS A 72 2.22 -6.40 -6.47
C CYS A 72 1.34 -7.60 -6.11
N CYS A 73 0.54 -7.50 -5.08
CA CYS A 73 -0.30 -8.60 -4.61
C CYS A 73 -1.43 -8.98 -5.59
N ILE A 74 -1.83 -8.08 -6.48
CA ILE A 74 -2.85 -8.33 -7.50
C ILE A 74 -2.22 -8.91 -8.76
N SER A 75 -1.34 -8.15 -9.45
CA SER A 75 -0.81 -8.55 -10.76
C SER A 75 0.41 -9.45 -10.71
N GLY A 76 1.10 -9.52 -9.57
CA GLY A 76 2.39 -10.20 -9.50
C GLY A 76 3.54 -9.44 -10.15
N LEU A 77 3.35 -8.17 -10.55
CA LEU A 77 4.44 -7.33 -11.03
C LEU A 77 5.49 -7.17 -9.92
N GLN A 78 6.69 -7.62 -10.20
CA GLN A 78 7.82 -7.53 -9.28
C GLN A 78 8.82 -6.49 -9.80
N HIS A 79 8.72 -5.27 -9.31
CA HIS A 79 9.67 -4.20 -9.63
C HIS A 79 9.52 -3.06 -8.62
N GLU A 80 10.55 -2.85 -7.79
CA GLU A 80 10.52 -1.92 -6.66
C GLU A 80 10.05 -0.49 -7.03
N LYS A 81 10.51 0.03 -8.19
CA LYS A 81 10.16 1.38 -8.66
C LYS A 81 8.74 1.48 -9.25
N LEU A 82 8.08 0.35 -9.50
CA LEU A 82 6.73 0.30 -10.07
C LEU A 82 5.68 -0.16 -9.06
N VAL A 83 6.08 -0.47 -7.82
CA VAL A 83 5.17 -0.85 -6.75
C VAL A 83 5.15 0.19 -5.64
N ILE A 84 3.99 0.31 -5.04
CA ILE A 84 3.65 1.28 -3.99
C ILE A 84 3.22 0.51 -2.75
N ALA A 85 3.61 1.00 -1.58
CA ALA A 85 3.08 0.57 -0.30
C ALA A 85 1.80 1.35 -0.01
N SER A 86 0.67 0.79 -0.40
CA SER A 86 -0.66 1.39 -0.30
C SER A 86 -1.24 1.16 1.10
N HIS A 87 -1.75 2.22 1.75
CA HIS A 87 -2.52 2.06 2.97
C HIS A 87 -3.96 1.63 2.65
N ILE A 88 -4.47 0.66 3.40
CA ILE A 88 -5.87 0.21 3.27
C ILE A 88 -6.81 1.27 3.87
N VAL A 89 -6.56 1.65 5.12
CA VAL A 89 -7.19 2.81 5.76
C VAL A 89 -6.23 3.98 5.64
N PRO A 90 -6.64 5.12 5.06
CA PRO A 90 -5.74 6.23 4.77
C PRO A 90 -5.00 6.76 5.99
N TRP A 91 -3.77 7.20 5.75
CA TRP A 91 -2.90 7.83 6.75
C TRP A 91 -3.56 8.95 7.55
N SER A 92 -4.43 9.73 6.92
CA SER A 92 -5.13 10.86 7.53
C SER A 92 -6.20 10.42 8.54
N GLU A 93 -6.78 9.24 8.37
CA GLU A 93 -7.93 8.77 9.13
C GLU A 93 -7.56 7.96 10.35
N ASP A 94 -6.52 7.12 10.27
CA ASP A 94 -6.09 6.27 11.38
C ASP A 94 -4.63 6.55 11.79
N LYS A 95 -4.47 7.48 12.74
CA LYS A 95 -3.16 7.86 13.25
C LYS A 95 -2.45 6.72 14.00
N GLN A 96 -3.18 5.77 14.58
CA GLN A 96 -2.62 4.69 15.38
C GLN A 96 -2.05 3.56 14.51
N ASN A 97 -2.60 3.37 13.31
CA ASN A 97 -2.21 2.31 12.39
C ASN A 97 -1.39 2.79 11.19
N ARG A 98 -0.78 3.97 11.30
CA ARG A 98 0.07 4.54 10.23
C ARG A 98 1.27 3.68 9.89
N LEU A 99 1.88 3.04 10.89
CA LEU A 99 3.04 2.17 10.73
C LEU A 99 2.68 0.68 10.80
N ASN A 100 1.38 0.38 10.98
CA ASN A 100 0.91 -0.99 11.09
C ASN A 100 0.98 -1.68 9.71
N PRO A 101 1.85 -2.67 9.48
CA PRO A 101 1.97 -3.33 8.19
C PRO A 101 0.75 -4.17 7.82
N HIS A 102 -0.12 -4.51 8.79
CA HIS A 102 -1.41 -5.13 8.51
C HIS A 102 -2.41 -4.16 7.86
N ASN A 103 -2.13 -2.84 7.90
CA ASN A 103 -2.88 -1.80 7.20
C ASN A 103 -2.28 -1.50 5.82
N GLY A 104 -1.59 -2.46 5.19
CA GLY A 104 -0.88 -2.21 3.95
C GLY A 104 -1.00 -3.30 2.90
N LEU A 105 -0.98 -2.87 1.64
CA LEU A 105 -0.89 -3.70 0.44
C LEU A 105 0.30 -3.26 -0.40
N CYS A 106 0.98 -4.21 -1.05
CA CYS A 106 1.94 -3.89 -2.11
C CYS A 106 1.20 -3.92 -3.45
N LEU A 107 1.04 -2.77 -4.08
CA LEU A 107 0.29 -2.61 -5.33
C LEU A 107 1.18 -2.04 -6.43
N SER A 108 0.94 -2.39 -7.70
CA SER A 108 1.50 -1.61 -8.81
C SER A 108 0.90 -0.20 -8.81
N ALA A 109 1.59 0.79 -9.36
CA ALA A 109 1.09 2.17 -9.42
C ALA A 109 -0.32 2.28 -10.04
N LEU A 110 -0.64 1.44 -11.03
CA LEU A 110 -1.97 1.40 -11.61
C LEU A 110 -3.02 0.85 -10.61
N HIS A 111 -2.68 -0.26 -9.93
CA HIS A 111 -3.60 -0.87 -8.97
C HIS A 111 -3.78 0.00 -7.73
N ASP A 112 -2.73 0.65 -7.26
CA ASP A 112 -2.77 1.62 -6.17
C ASP A 112 -3.74 2.77 -6.50
N ARG A 113 -3.56 3.39 -7.66
CA ARG A 113 -4.46 4.45 -8.10
C ARG A 113 -5.91 3.96 -8.26
N ALA A 114 -6.12 2.77 -8.80
CA ALA A 114 -7.46 2.19 -8.94
C ALA A 114 -8.09 1.86 -7.58
N TYR A 115 -7.30 1.41 -6.61
CA TYR A 115 -7.70 1.13 -5.25
C TYR A 115 -8.12 2.40 -4.52
N ASP A 116 -7.28 3.43 -4.52
CA ASP A 116 -7.56 4.72 -3.88
C ASP A 116 -8.80 5.42 -4.43
N GLN A 117 -9.13 5.20 -5.70
CA GLN A 117 -10.31 5.77 -6.34
C GLN A 117 -11.56 4.87 -6.23
N GLY A 118 -11.49 3.75 -5.50
CA GLY A 118 -12.61 2.82 -5.38
C GLY A 118 -13.02 2.16 -6.69
N LEU A 119 -12.13 2.10 -7.68
CA LEU A 119 -12.37 1.35 -8.91
C LEU A 119 -12.18 -0.14 -8.71
N ILE A 120 -11.31 -0.51 -7.77
CA ILE A 120 -11.12 -1.86 -7.28
C ILE A 120 -11.05 -1.86 -5.75
N THR A 121 -11.33 -2.99 -5.14
CA THR A 121 -11.08 -3.25 -3.71
C THR A 121 -10.56 -4.67 -3.50
N VAL A 122 -9.99 -4.91 -2.33
CA VAL A 122 -9.71 -6.25 -1.82
C VAL A 122 -10.71 -6.55 -0.71
N MET A 123 -11.44 -7.65 -0.84
CA MET A 123 -12.44 -8.06 0.14
C MET A 123 -11.80 -8.71 1.37
N PRO A 124 -12.52 -8.83 2.50
CA PRO A 124 -12.03 -9.52 3.70
C PRO A 124 -11.60 -10.98 3.48
N ASP A 125 -12.11 -11.63 2.44
CA ASP A 125 -11.72 -12.98 2.00
C ASP A 125 -10.48 -12.98 1.07
N TYR A 126 -9.83 -11.83 0.94
CA TYR A 126 -8.65 -11.59 0.08
C TYR A 126 -8.91 -11.74 -1.42
N THR A 127 -10.14 -11.62 -1.87
CA THR A 127 -10.48 -11.56 -3.31
C THR A 127 -10.58 -10.11 -3.79
N VAL A 128 -10.17 -9.87 -5.02
CA VAL A 128 -10.33 -8.57 -5.69
C VAL A 128 -11.79 -8.40 -6.12
N ARG A 129 -12.32 -7.20 -5.99
CA ARG A 129 -13.58 -6.79 -6.60
C ARG A 129 -13.37 -5.56 -7.46
N VAL A 130 -13.99 -5.56 -8.62
CA VAL A 130 -13.98 -4.43 -9.56
C VAL A 130 -15.33 -3.72 -9.52
N SER A 131 -15.30 -2.39 -9.46
CA SER A 131 -16.52 -1.57 -9.40
C SER A 131 -17.38 -1.70 -10.66
N GLN A 132 -18.68 -1.51 -10.49
CA GLN A 132 -19.62 -1.50 -11.62
C GLN A 132 -19.35 -0.34 -12.59
N ALA A 133 -18.86 0.80 -12.08
CA ALA A 133 -18.47 1.95 -12.88
C ALA A 133 -17.36 1.59 -13.87
N LEU A 134 -16.32 0.88 -13.39
CA LEU A 134 -15.21 0.45 -14.26
C LEU A 134 -15.66 -0.62 -15.27
N LYS A 135 -16.53 -1.57 -14.87
CA LYS A 135 -17.07 -2.60 -15.75
C LYS A 135 -17.89 -2.03 -16.91
N LYS A 136 -18.61 -0.94 -16.69
CA LYS A 136 -19.41 -0.27 -17.73
C LYS A 136 -18.57 0.49 -18.76
N ASN A 137 -17.35 0.88 -18.40
CA ASN A 137 -16.46 1.70 -19.22
C ASN A 137 -15.21 0.92 -19.70
N ALA A 138 -15.33 -0.39 -19.87
CA ALA A 138 -14.22 -1.30 -20.09
C ALA A 138 -13.94 -1.63 -21.57
N ASP A 139 -14.16 -0.69 -22.48
CA ASP A 139 -14.02 -0.94 -23.93
C ASP A 139 -12.57 -1.10 -24.41
N HIS A 140 -11.59 -0.75 -23.56
CA HIS A 140 -10.19 -0.82 -23.93
C HIS A 140 -9.54 -2.14 -23.49
N PRO A 141 -8.84 -2.89 -24.38
CA PRO A 141 -8.21 -4.17 -24.04
C PRO A 141 -7.26 -4.13 -22.85
N PHE A 142 -6.53 -3.01 -22.69
CA PHE A 142 -5.66 -2.81 -21.53
C PHE A 142 -6.43 -2.76 -20.21
N THR A 143 -7.57 -2.07 -20.17
CA THR A 143 -8.44 -2.02 -18.97
C THR A 143 -8.93 -3.42 -18.62
N THR A 144 -9.34 -4.19 -19.62
CA THR A 144 -9.77 -5.59 -19.44
C THR A 144 -8.65 -6.43 -18.84
N THR A 145 -7.46 -6.38 -19.42
CA THR A 145 -6.34 -7.22 -18.99
C THR A 145 -5.76 -6.75 -17.65
N ALA A 146 -5.59 -5.43 -17.47
CA ALA A 146 -4.87 -4.88 -16.33
C ALA A 146 -5.73 -4.72 -15.06
N LEU A 147 -7.07 -4.68 -15.19
CA LEU A 147 -7.98 -4.44 -14.06
C LEU A 147 -9.10 -5.48 -13.99
N LEU A 148 -9.93 -5.63 -15.05
CA LEU A 148 -11.10 -6.50 -15.00
C LEU A 148 -10.74 -7.98 -14.88
N GLY A 149 -9.63 -8.41 -15.46
CA GLY A 149 -9.15 -9.78 -15.39
C GLY A 149 -8.86 -10.29 -13.97
N PHE A 150 -8.74 -9.36 -13.03
CA PHE A 150 -8.54 -9.69 -11.61
C PHE A 150 -9.82 -9.76 -10.79
N ASP A 151 -10.98 -9.42 -11.36
CA ASP A 151 -12.25 -9.50 -10.61
C ASP A 151 -12.49 -10.92 -10.10
N LYS A 152 -12.78 -11.03 -8.80
CA LYS A 152 -12.99 -12.30 -8.08
C LYS A 152 -11.72 -13.19 -7.96
N GLN A 153 -10.55 -12.72 -8.37
CA GLN A 153 -9.32 -13.47 -8.19
C GLN A 153 -8.76 -13.22 -6.78
N PRO A 154 -8.14 -14.22 -6.15
CA PRO A 154 -7.45 -14.02 -4.88
C PRO A 154 -6.17 -13.21 -5.09
N ILE A 155 -5.84 -12.36 -4.11
CA ILE A 155 -4.55 -11.70 -4.05
C ILE A 155 -3.45 -12.68 -3.61
N ARG A 156 -2.20 -12.35 -3.92
CA ARG A 156 -1.02 -13.00 -3.33
C ARG A 156 -0.85 -12.48 -1.90
N LEU A 157 -0.95 -13.35 -0.94
CA LEU A 157 -0.74 -12.99 0.46
C LEU A 157 0.76 -12.93 0.78
N PRO A 158 1.20 -11.98 1.63
CA PRO A 158 2.57 -11.93 2.10
C PRO A 158 2.83 -13.08 3.09
N GLU A 159 4.11 -13.43 3.26
CA GLU A 159 4.52 -14.42 4.26
C GLU A 159 4.30 -13.92 5.69
N ARG A 160 4.51 -12.60 5.89
CA ARG A 160 4.32 -11.90 7.17
C ARG A 160 3.34 -10.75 7.01
N PHE A 161 2.75 -10.31 8.10
CA PHE A 161 1.89 -9.13 8.15
C PHE A 161 0.75 -9.16 7.12
N ARG A 162 -0.03 -10.25 7.13
CA ARG A 162 -1.23 -10.35 6.28
C ARG A 162 -2.15 -9.16 6.52
N PRO A 163 -2.73 -8.59 5.48
CA PRO A 163 -3.72 -7.51 5.62
C PRO A 163 -4.81 -7.89 6.60
N ASP A 164 -5.17 -6.96 7.49
CA ASP A 164 -6.24 -7.19 8.46
C ASP A 164 -7.60 -7.17 7.74
N PRO A 165 -8.43 -8.23 7.87
CA PRO A 165 -9.76 -8.27 7.25
C PRO A 165 -10.67 -7.11 7.67
N GLY A 166 -10.50 -6.54 8.87
CA GLY A 166 -11.25 -5.39 9.34
C GLY A 166 -10.91 -4.12 8.54
N PHE A 167 -9.63 -3.89 8.24
CA PHE A 167 -9.22 -2.78 7.38
C PHE A 167 -9.75 -2.96 5.95
N LEU A 168 -9.64 -4.18 5.40
CA LEU A 168 -10.19 -4.48 4.08
C LEU A 168 -11.70 -4.25 4.01
N LYS A 169 -12.42 -4.64 5.07
CA LYS A 169 -13.86 -4.39 5.19
C LYS A 169 -14.17 -2.90 5.19
N SER A 170 -13.43 -2.10 5.97
CA SER A 170 -13.62 -0.65 6.03
C SER A 170 -13.41 0.02 4.66
N HIS A 171 -12.42 -0.44 3.87
CA HIS A 171 -12.21 0.05 2.52
C HIS A 171 -13.37 -0.36 1.58
N ALA A 172 -13.82 -1.62 1.65
CA ALA A 172 -14.93 -2.11 0.83
C ALA A 172 -16.25 -1.39 1.15
N GLU A 173 -16.52 -1.09 2.42
CA GLU A 173 -17.70 -0.32 2.85
C GLU A 173 -17.62 1.14 2.38
N ARG A 174 -16.44 1.78 2.45
CA ARG A 174 -16.22 3.16 1.98
C ARG A 174 -16.63 3.36 0.53
N PHE A 175 -16.35 2.39 -0.32
CA PHE A 175 -16.59 2.45 -1.76
C PHE A 175 -17.78 1.59 -2.21
N GLU A 176 -18.69 1.25 -1.29
CA GLU A 176 -19.96 0.57 -1.57
C GLU A 176 -19.83 -0.79 -2.29
N PHE A 177 -18.80 -1.56 -1.93
CA PHE A 177 -18.62 -2.94 -2.40
C PHE A 177 -19.34 -3.97 -1.50
N LEU A 178 -19.72 -3.56 -0.29
CA LEU A 178 -20.48 -4.33 0.71
C LEU A 178 -21.81 -3.69 1.00
#